data_d7416bee4e905ddcb82bd58bd3573a09
#
_entry.id   d7416bee4e905ddcb82bd58bd3573a09
#
_cell.length_a   1.000
_cell.length_b   1.000
_cell.length_c   1.000
_cell.angle_alpha   90.00
_cell.angle_beta   90.00
_cell.angle_gamma   90.00
#
_symmetry.space_group_name_H-M   'P 1'
#
loop_
_entity.id
_entity.type
_entity.pdbx_description
1 polymer ?
#
loop_
_entity_poly.entity_id
_entity_poly.type
_entity_poly.pdbx_seq_one_letter_code
_entity_poly.pdbx_strand_id
1 'polypeptide(L)'
;IYGKVGNSGVSIATVDDAKKLYSGFDLCSPKTSVSMTINGPAPMLLAFFLNAAIDQQCEKYILENNLKEAVNKKISTIIAQELLPRYMGTDGKPVVPGDGVFNGALPAGNDGLGLRLLGLSGKDVLPEEVYETIKANALQQVRGTVQADILKEDQAQNTCIFSTEFALKLMGDVQEYFINKKVRNFYSVSISGYHIAEAGANPITE
;
A
#
# COMPACT_ATOMS: atom_id res chain seq x y z
N ILE A 1 -5.34 16.17 18.93
CA ILE A 1 -5.22 14.79 18.42
C ILE A 1 -3.82 14.22 18.66
N TYR A 2 -2.88 15.02 19.15
CA TYR A 2 -1.56 14.56 19.55
C TYR A 2 -1.66 13.38 20.53
N GLY A 3 -0.93 12.31 20.27
CA GLY A 3 -0.98 11.07 21.06
C GLY A 3 -2.19 10.16 20.81
N LYS A 4 -3.09 10.53 19.90
CA LYS A 4 -4.27 9.74 19.52
C LYS A 4 -4.11 8.99 18.18
N VAL A 5 -3.17 9.45 17.34
CA VAL A 5 -2.86 8.77 16.06
C VAL A 5 -2.25 7.41 16.36
N GLY A 6 -2.75 6.38 15.73
CA GLY A 6 -2.36 4.98 15.97
C GLY A 6 -3.18 4.26 17.04
N ASN A 7 -4.04 4.94 17.78
CA ASN A 7 -4.91 4.30 18.78
C ASN A 7 -6.09 3.55 18.12
N SER A 8 -6.63 4.10 17.04
CA SER A 8 -7.74 3.50 16.28
C SER A 8 -7.49 3.53 14.76
N GLY A 9 -6.24 3.60 14.36
CA GLY A 9 -5.82 3.64 12.98
C GLY A 9 -4.64 4.57 12.75
N VAL A 10 -4.12 4.58 11.54
CA VAL A 10 -3.02 5.45 11.10
C VAL A 10 -3.46 6.26 9.88
N SER A 11 -2.88 7.44 9.72
CA SER A 11 -3.12 8.28 8.55
C SER A 11 -2.22 7.84 7.40
N ILE A 12 -2.83 7.33 6.33
CA ILE A 12 -2.15 6.94 5.09
C ILE A 12 -2.73 7.79 3.95
N ALA A 13 -2.00 8.81 3.57
CA ALA A 13 -2.42 9.76 2.54
C ALA A 13 -1.70 9.55 1.20
N THR A 14 -0.57 8.87 1.21
CA THR A 14 0.28 8.65 0.04
C THR A 14 0.77 7.20 -0.03
N VAL A 15 1.26 6.79 -1.20
CA VAL A 15 1.93 5.50 -1.36
C VAL A 15 3.17 5.38 -0.47
N ASP A 16 3.87 6.48 -0.21
CA ASP A 16 5.05 6.47 0.65
C ASP A 16 4.70 6.26 2.13
N ASP A 17 3.53 6.73 2.57
CA ASP A 17 3.04 6.41 3.91
C ASP A 17 2.76 4.92 4.04
N ALA A 18 2.20 4.29 3.01
CA ALA A 18 2.03 2.83 2.97
C ALA A 18 3.37 2.09 2.97
N LYS A 19 4.37 2.56 2.20
CA LYS A 19 5.72 1.99 2.23
C LYS A 19 6.35 2.06 3.62
N LYS A 20 6.18 3.18 4.33
CA LYS A 20 6.65 3.33 5.72
C LYS A 20 5.90 2.41 6.67
N LEU A 21 4.57 2.33 6.56
CA LEU A 21 3.74 1.46 7.39
C LEU A 21 4.15 0.00 7.27
N TYR A 22 4.40 -0.47 6.06
CA TYR A 22 4.74 -1.86 5.78
C TYR A 22 6.25 -2.14 5.76
N SER A 23 7.08 -1.16 6.12
CA SER A 23 8.53 -1.33 6.15
C SER A 23 8.96 -2.49 7.04
N GLY A 24 9.89 -3.29 6.55
CA GLY A 24 10.41 -4.48 7.24
C GLY A 24 9.49 -5.70 7.19
N PHE A 25 8.30 -5.59 6.60
CA PHE A 25 7.44 -6.73 6.31
C PHE A 25 7.50 -7.05 4.82
N ASP A 26 8.05 -8.18 4.46
CA ASP A 26 8.00 -8.65 3.07
C ASP A 26 6.56 -9.00 2.67
N LEU A 27 5.91 -8.12 1.92
CA LEU A 27 4.51 -8.25 1.52
C LEU A 27 4.25 -9.40 0.53
N CYS A 28 5.30 -9.90 -0.11
CA CYS A 28 5.23 -11.05 -1.00
C CYS A 28 5.60 -12.37 -0.33
N SER A 29 6.00 -12.34 0.95
CA SER A 29 6.30 -13.54 1.72
C SER A 29 5.03 -14.38 1.93
N PRO A 30 5.10 -15.71 1.80
CA PRO A 30 3.96 -16.59 2.12
C PRO A 30 3.55 -16.54 3.60
N LYS A 31 4.38 -15.97 4.46
CA LYS A 31 4.10 -15.79 5.90
C LYS A 31 3.42 -14.46 6.21
N THR A 32 3.32 -13.55 5.23
CA THR A 32 2.72 -12.22 5.40
C THR A 32 1.33 -12.19 4.76
N SER A 33 0.36 -11.75 5.52
CA SER A 33 -0.99 -11.46 5.03
C SER A 33 -1.48 -10.16 5.66
N VAL A 34 -2.05 -9.28 4.87
CA VAL A 34 -2.52 -7.96 5.31
C VAL A 34 -4.03 -7.86 5.11
N SER A 35 -4.74 -7.53 6.17
CA SER A 35 -6.16 -7.21 6.10
C SER A 35 -6.36 -5.72 6.26
N MET A 36 -7.06 -5.10 5.32
CA MET A 36 -7.36 -3.68 5.33
C MET A 36 -8.87 -3.49 5.47
N THR A 37 -9.28 -2.86 6.57
CA THR A 37 -10.68 -2.47 6.80
C THR A 37 -10.85 -1.02 6.40
N ILE A 38 -11.36 -0.79 5.20
CA ILE A 38 -11.44 0.53 4.58
C ILE A 38 -12.71 0.53 3.73
N ASN A 39 -13.59 1.43 3.80
CA ASN A 39 -14.79 1.42 2.96
C ASN A 39 -14.58 2.28 1.69
N GLY A 40 -15.00 3.53 1.67
CA GLY A 40 -14.94 4.37 0.49
C GLY A 40 -13.57 4.46 -0.20
N PRO A 41 -12.46 4.69 0.53
CA PRO A 41 -11.13 4.77 -0.08
C PRO A 41 -10.45 3.41 -0.35
N ALA A 42 -11.17 2.29 -0.26
CA ALA A 42 -10.59 0.95 -0.42
C ALA A 42 -9.72 0.77 -1.68
N PRO A 43 -10.11 1.24 -2.88
CA PRO A 43 -9.27 1.09 -4.07
C PRO A 43 -7.98 1.89 -4.01
N MET A 44 -8.00 3.08 -3.39
CA MET A 44 -6.79 3.89 -3.23
C MET A 44 -5.79 3.21 -2.30
N LEU A 45 -6.25 2.73 -1.15
CA LEU A 45 -5.40 2.03 -0.18
C LEU A 45 -4.92 0.69 -0.73
N LEU A 46 -5.75 -0.02 -1.47
CA LEU A 46 -5.34 -1.22 -2.21
C LEU A 46 -4.23 -0.89 -3.21
N ALA A 47 -4.37 0.19 -3.97
CA ALA A 47 -3.34 0.62 -4.92
C ALA A 47 -2.04 0.98 -4.20
N PHE A 48 -2.09 1.68 -3.06
CA PHE A 48 -0.90 1.98 -2.25
C PHE A 48 -0.22 0.70 -1.75
N PHE A 49 -0.99 -0.25 -1.24
CA PHE A 49 -0.49 -1.54 -0.80
C PHE A 49 0.21 -2.31 -1.93
N LEU A 50 -0.45 -2.44 -3.09
CA LEU A 50 0.11 -3.16 -4.23
C LEU A 50 1.39 -2.50 -4.74
N ASN A 51 1.44 -1.16 -4.83
CA ASN A 51 2.64 -0.45 -5.22
C ASN A 51 3.76 -0.59 -4.18
N ALA A 52 3.45 -0.54 -2.88
CA ALA A 52 4.43 -0.79 -1.84
C ALA A 52 5.03 -2.20 -1.96
N ALA A 53 4.21 -3.23 -2.20
CA ALA A 53 4.67 -4.60 -2.40
C ALA A 53 5.56 -4.74 -3.64
N ILE A 54 5.18 -4.12 -4.76
CA ILE A 54 5.99 -4.14 -5.99
C ILE A 54 7.34 -3.48 -5.75
N ASP A 55 7.36 -2.30 -5.12
CA ASP A 55 8.60 -1.57 -4.86
C ASP A 55 9.51 -2.30 -3.87
N GLN A 56 8.97 -3.03 -2.88
CA GLN A 56 9.77 -3.93 -2.03
C GLN A 56 10.47 -5.02 -2.84
N GLN A 57 9.79 -5.62 -3.82
CA GLN A 57 10.43 -6.62 -4.68
C GLN A 57 11.46 -5.99 -5.64
N CYS A 58 11.23 -4.76 -6.09
CA CYS A 58 12.23 -4.00 -6.84
C CYS A 58 13.48 -3.72 -5.99
N GLU A 59 13.30 -3.34 -4.71
CA GLU A 59 14.44 -3.16 -3.78
C GLU A 59 15.24 -4.45 -3.59
N LYS A 60 14.58 -5.59 -3.41
CA LYS A 60 15.25 -6.88 -3.32
C LYS A 60 16.05 -7.18 -4.59
N TYR A 61 15.43 -7.02 -5.75
CA TYR A 61 16.10 -7.22 -7.03
C TYR A 61 17.35 -6.34 -7.17
N ILE A 62 17.27 -5.07 -6.78
CA ILE A 62 18.41 -4.13 -6.81
C ILE A 62 19.55 -4.63 -5.91
N LEU A 63 19.24 -5.13 -4.72
CA LEU A 63 20.22 -5.63 -3.79
C LEU A 63 20.86 -6.96 -4.25
N GLU A 64 20.04 -7.91 -4.67
CA GLU A 64 20.47 -9.24 -5.13
C GLU A 64 21.35 -9.18 -6.38
N ASN A 65 21.12 -8.20 -7.25
CA ASN A 65 21.88 -8.02 -8.48
C ASN A 65 22.99 -6.96 -8.36
N ASN A 66 23.31 -6.49 -7.16
CA ASN A 66 24.35 -5.48 -6.91
C ASN A 66 24.16 -4.17 -7.71
N LEU A 67 22.93 -3.76 -7.97
CA LEU A 67 22.61 -2.57 -8.78
C LEU A 67 22.54 -1.28 -7.96
N LYS A 68 22.86 -1.32 -6.67
CA LYS A 68 22.70 -0.19 -5.74
C LYS A 68 23.35 1.09 -6.25
N GLU A 69 24.60 1.04 -6.69
CA GLU A 69 25.33 2.22 -7.15
C GLU A 69 24.74 2.80 -8.43
N ALA A 70 24.39 1.94 -9.41
CA ALA A 70 23.79 2.38 -10.66
C ALA A 70 22.41 3.03 -10.43
N VAL A 71 21.61 2.44 -9.54
CA VAL A 71 20.30 2.96 -9.16
C VAL A 71 20.43 4.29 -8.40
N ASN A 72 21.35 4.40 -7.44
CA ASN A 72 21.60 5.65 -6.71
C ASN A 72 22.03 6.78 -7.65
N LYS A 73 22.86 6.49 -8.66
CA LYS A 73 23.23 7.47 -9.68
C LYS A 73 22.02 7.94 -10.49
N LYS A 74 21.14 7.01 -10.88
CA LYS A 74 19.90 7.33 -11.60
C LYS A 74 18.95 8.16 -10.73
N ILE A 75 18.79 7.80 -9.46
CA ILE A 75 17.99 8.57 -8.48
C ILE A 75 18.52 9.99 -8.34
N SER A 76 19.82 10.17 -8.21
CA SER A 76 20.44 11.51 -8.11
C SER A 76 20.14 12.36 -9.35
N THR A 77 20.11 11.75 -10.54
CA THR A 77 19.76 12.44 -11.78
C THR A 77 18.30 12.87 -11.79
N ILE A 78 17.38 11.98 -11.36
CA ILE A 78 15.94 12.27 -11.28
C ILE A 78 15.69 13.40 -10.27
N ILE A 79 16.30 13.34 -9.10
CA ILE A 79 16.17 14.37 -8.07
C ILE A 79 16.65 15.74 -8.56
N ALA A 80 17.70 15.78 -9.36
CA ALA A 80 18.23 17.02 -9.91
C ALA A 80 17.30 17.65 -10.97
N GLN A 81 16.44 16.85 -11.60
CA GLN A 81 15.57 17.28 -12.70
C GLN A 81 14.12 17.55 -12.27
N GLU A 82 13.66 16.97 -11.19
CA GLU A 82 12.26 17.01 -10.77
C GLU A 82 12.09 17.49 -9.33
N LEU A 83 10.93 18.11 -9.05
CA LEU A 83 10.49 18.46 -7.70
C LEU A 83 9.93 17.20 -7.03
N LEU A 84 10.79 16.32 -6.57
CA LEU A 84 10.36 15.15 -5.80
C LEU A 84 9.93 15.55 -4.38
N PRO A 85 9.03 14.78 -3.77
CA PRO A 85 8.69 14.94 -2.36
C PRO A 85 9.96 14.88 -1.50
N ARG A 86 10.15 15.89 -0.66
CA ARG A 86 11.27 15.91 0.28
C ARG A 86 10.77 15.49 1.65
N TYR A 87 11.34 14.42 2.17
CA TYR A 87 11.11 14.00 3.54
C TYR A 87 12.14 14.65 4.46
N MET A 88 11.69 15.03 5.64
CA MET A 88 12.57 15.57 6.67
C MET A 88 12.95 14.45 7.62
N GLY A 89 14.23 14.27 7.85
CA GLY A 89 14.75 13.37 8.87
C GLY A 89 14.47 13.91 10.29
N THR A 90 14.72 13.07 11.27
CA THR A 90 14.56 13.44 12.69
C THR A 90 15.51 14.56 13.12
N ASP A 91 16.59 14.78 12.38
CA ASP A 91 17.57 15.86 12.54
C ASP A 91 17.14 17.17 11.86
N GLY A 92 15.93 17.22 11.28
CA GLY A 92 15.41 18.38 10.55
C GLY A 92 16.05 18.63 9.19
N LYS A 93 16.85 17.70 8.67
CA LYS A 93 17.45 17.81 7.33
C LYS A 93 16.65 17.04 6.29
N PRO A 94 16.62 17.51 5.03
CA PRO A 94 16.02 16.76 3.95
C PRO A 94 16.73 15.40 3.78
N VAL A 95 15.93 14.34 3.67
CA VAL A 95 16.43 13.01 3.39
C VAL A 95 16.41 12.74 1.90
N VAL A 96 17.53 12.26 1.36
CA VAL A 96 17.64 11.93 -0.06
C VAL A 96 17.06 10.52 -0.27
N PRO A 97 16.12 10.33 -1.22
CA PRO A 97 15.65 9.00 -1.60
C PRO A 97 16.83 8.09 -2.00
N GLY A 98 16.76 6.83 -1.66
CA GLY A 98 17.75 5.84 -2.09
C GLY A 98 18.88 5.52 -1.10
N ASP A 99 19.21 6.38 -0.13
CA ASP A 99 20.31 6.16 0.82
C ASP A 99 19.86 5.80 2.23
N GLY A 100 18.79 5.01 2.34
CA GLY A 100 18.27 4.65 3.66
C GLY A 100 17.67 5.88 4.33
N VAL A 101 16.55 6.25 3.87
CA VAL A 101 15.79 7.47 4.17
C VAL A 101 15.40 7.62 5.64
N PHE A 102 15.62 6.61 6.43
CA PHE A 102 15.49 6.70 7.87
C PHE A 102 16.87 6.75 8.53
N ASN A 103 17.38 7.96 8.71
CA ASN A 103 18.46 8.21 9.65
C ASN A 103 18.01 8.05 11.12
N GLY A 104 16.78 7.62 11.35
CA GLY A 104 16.29 7.22 12.66
C GLY A 104 16.54 5.74 12.89
N ALA A 105 16.73 5.34 14.14
CA ALA A 105 16.79 3.94 14.49
C ALA A 105 15.48 3.25 14.08
N LEU A 106 15.58 2.30 13.16
CA LEU A 106 14.45 1.45 12.84
C LEU A 106 14.08 0.61 14.07
N PRO A 107 12.79 0.28 14.27
CA PRO A 107 12.39 -0.64 15.31
C PRO A 107 13.16 -1.96 15.23
N ALA A 108 13.37 -2.60 16.36
CA ALA A 108 14.05 -3.90 16.39
C ALA A 108 13.33 -4.90 15.47
N GLY A 109 14.09 -5.55 14.59
CA GLY A 109 13.59 -6.50 13.61
C GLY A 109 13.12 -5.89 12.28
N ASN A 110 13.11 -4.56 12.13
CA ASN A 110 12.84 -3.91 10.86
C ASN A 110 14.16 -3.67 10.10
N ASP A 111 14.30 -4.27 8.94
CA ASP A 111 15.49 -4.17 8.06
C ASP A 111 15.44 -3.00 7.07
N GLY A 112 14.36 -2.20 7.11
CA GLY A 112 14.15 -1.07 6.22
C GLY A 112 13.64 -1.44 4.82
N LEU A 113 13.22 -2.68 4.58
CA LEU A 113 12.62 -3.07 3.32
C LEU A 113 11.41 -2.17 2.99
N GLY A 114 11.36 -1.60 1.79
CA GLY A 114 10.34 -0.68 1.34
C GLY A 114 10.68 0.80 1.51
N LEU A 115 11.83 1.14 2.11
CA LEU A 115 12.21 2.54 2.38
C LEU A 115 13.19 3.15 1.38
N ARG A 116 13.79 2.34 0.50
CA ARG A 116 14.79 2.85 -0.47
C ARG A 116 14.17 3.68 -1.58
N LEU A 117 12.95 3.31 -2.00
CA LEU A 117 12.25 3.94 -3.11
C LEU A 117 11.16 4.91 -2.63
N LEU A 118 11.35 5.58 -1.48
CA LEU A 118 10.45 6.66 -1.07
C LEU A 118 10.54 7.83 -2.06
N GLY A 119 9.38 8.33 -2.48
CA GLY A 119 9.26 9.38 -3.49
C GLY A 119 9.46 8.89 -4.94
N LEU A 120 9.75 7.62 -5.14
CA LEU A 120 10.03 6.99 -6.43
C LEU A 120 9.30 5.66 -6.54
N SER A 121 9.28 5.11 -7.74
CA SER A 121 8.82 3.76 -8.03
C SER A 121 9.96 2.93 -8.61
N GLY A 122 9.89 1.63 -8.48
CA GLY A 122 10.79 0.72 -9.19
C GLY A 122 10.81 0.96 -10.70
N LYS A 123 9.70 1.43 -11.27
CA LYS A 123 9.59 1.82 -12.69
C LYS A 123 10.55 2.96 -13.07
N ASP A 124 10.80 3.89 -12.16
CA ASP A 124 11.65 5.03 -12.44
C ASP A 124 13.13 4.66 -12.52
N VAL A 125 13.52 3.58 -11.83
CA VAL A 125 14.92 3.20 -11.63
C VAL A 125 15.37 1.94 -12.36
N LEU A 126 14.45 1.01 -12.62
CA LEU A 126 14.74 -0.24 -13.32
C LEU A 126 14.38 -0.16 -14.83
N PRO A 127 14.93 -1.06 -15.67
CA PRO A 127 14.44 -1.26 -17.02
C PRO A 127 12.97 -1.72 -17.02
N GLU A 128 12.20 -1.25 -17.99
CA GLU A 128 10.75 -1.52 -18.06
C GLU A 128 10.42 -3.03 -18.03
N GLU A 129 11.14 -3.83 -18.79
CA GLU A 129 10.94 -5.29 -18.85
C GLU A 129 11.17 -5.97 -17.50
N VAL A 130 12.20 -5.52 -16.76
CA VAL A 130 12.50 -6.03 -15.41
C VAL A 130 11.41 -5.62 -14.45
N TYR A 131 11.01 -4.35 -14.48
CA TYR A 131 9.94 -3.83 -13.63
C TYR A 131 8.61 -4.58 -13.86
N GLU A 132 8.18 -4.76 -15.11
CA GLU A 132 6.92 -5.45 -15.42
C GLU A 132 6.96 -6.93 -15.00
N THR A 133 8.12 -7.57 -15.10
CA THR A 133 8.31 -8.94 -14.59
C THR A 133 8.17 -9.01 -13.08
N ILE A 134 8.83 -8.11 -12.35
CA ILE A 134 8.75 -8.03 -10.89
C ILE A 134 7.31 -7.75 -10.46
N LYS A 135 6.67 -6.78 -11.09
CA LYS A 135 5.27 -6.41 -10.83
C LYS A 135 4.31 -7.58 -11.02
N ALA A 136 4.42 -8.30 -12.13
CA ALA A 136 3.57 -9.47 -12.40
C ALA A 136 3.75 -10.55 -11.32
N ASN A 137 4.98 -10.80 -10.88
CA ASN A 137 5.29 -11.76 -9.85
C ASN A 137 4.77 -11.30 -8.47
N ALA A 138 4.99 -10.04 -8.10
CA ALA A 138 4.53 -9.48 -6.84
C ALA A 138 3.00 -9.56 -6.70
N LEU A 139 2.26 -9.18 -7.76
CA LEU A 139 0.80 -9.23 -7.78
C LEU A 139 0.25 -10.65 -7.60
N GLN A 140 0.97 -11.67 -8.03
CA GLN A 140 0.57 -13.07 -7.83
C GLN A 140 0.91 -13.60 -6.43
N GLN A 141 1.84 -12.96 -5.73
CA GLN A 141 2.35 -13.42 -4.42
C GLN A 141 1.68 -12.74 -3.23
N VAL A 142 1.26 -11.48 -3.36
CA VAL A 142 0.60 -10.74 -2.28
C VAL A 142 -0.58 -11.49 -1.69
N ARG A 143 -0.76 -11.37 -0.37
CA ARG A 143 -1.82 -12.03 0.38
C ARG A 143 -2.53 -11.03 1.28
N GLY A 144 -3.83 -11.17 1.37
CA GLY A 144 -4.60 -10.33 2.27
C GLY A 144 -6.04 -10.15 1.84
N THR A 145 -6.67 -9.18 2.45
CA THR A 145 -8.04 -8.77 2.13
C THR A 145 -8.13 -7.26 2.14
N VAL A 146 -8.98 -6.73 1.29
CA VAL A 146 -9.44 -5.36 1.35
C VAL A 146 -10.95 -5.40 1.56
N GLN A 147 -11.41 -4.75 2.63
CA GLN A 147 -12.83 -4.65 2.91
C GLN A 147 -13.37 -3.35 2.30
N ALA A 148 -14.41 -3.49 1.48
CA ALA A 148 -15.26 -2.39 1.07
C ALA A 148 -16.70 -2.80 1.38
N ASP A 149 -17.27 -2.22 2.43
CA ASP A 149 -18.64 -2.48 2.83
C ASP A 149 -19.57 -1.53 2.09
N ILE A 150 -20.24 -2.05 1.08
CA ILE A 150 -21.07 -1.26 0.17
C ILE A 150 -22.31 -0.73 0.86
N LEU A 151 -22.99 -1.53 1.66
CA LEU A 151 -24.21 -1.13 2.34
C LEU A 151 -23.93 -0.13 3.46
N LYS A 152 -22.77 -0.18 4.06
CA LYS A 152 -22.36 0.76 5.10
C LYS A 152 -22.18 2.19 4.58
N GLU A 153 -21.82 2.35 3.32
CA GLU A 153 -21.73 3.68 2.69
C GLU A 153 -23.08 4.41 2.64
N ASP A 154 -24.18 3.67 2.59
CA ASP A 154 -25.55 4.21 2.57
C ASP A 154 -26.18 4.28 3.98
N GLN A 155 -25.48 3.82 5.00
CA GLN A 155 -25.93 3.82 6.37
C GLN A 155 -25.39 5.00 7.19
N ALA A 156 -26.06 5.31 8.29
CA ALA A 156 -25.93 6.50 9.13
C ALA A 156 -24.58 6.75 9.83
N GLN A 157 -23.47 6.14 9.41
CA GLN A 157 -22.15 6.39 10.02
C GLN A 157 -21.38 7.58 9.45
N ASN A 158 -22.05 8.55 8.86
CA ASN A 158 -21.47 9.83 8.40
C ASN A 158 -20.34 9.74 7.36
N THR A 159 -20.20 8.62 6.66
CA THR A 159 -19.19 8.44 5.61
C THR A 159 -19.79 8.28 4.21
N CYS A 160 -21.08 8.57 4.04
CA CYS A 160 -21.81 8.46 2.79
C CYS A 160 -21.28 9.43 1.72
N ILE A 161 -20.06 9.21 1.26
CA ILE A 161 -19.39 10.00 0.23
C ILE A 161 -19.76 9.47 -1.16
N PHE A 162 -20.06 8.17 -1.26
CA PHE A 162 -20.33 7.48 -2.51
C PHE A 162 -21.71 6.83 -2.48
N SER A 163 -22.40 6.84 -3.63
CA SER A 163 -23.64 6.08 -3.79
C SER A 163 -23.39 4.57 -3.80
N THR A 164 -24.37 3.79 -3.40
CA THR A 164 -24.33 2.31 -3.46
C THR A 164 -24.02 1.81 -4.87
N GLU A 165 -24.59 2.44 -5.90
CA GLU A 165 -24.34 2.12 -7.31
C GLU A 165 -22.87 2.32 -7.68
N PHE A 166 -22.26 3.43 -7.27
CA PHE A 166 -20.84 3.70 -7.48
C PHE A 166 -19.98 2.65 -6.76
N ALA A 167 -20.29 2.34 -5.51
CA ALA A 167 -19.53 1.37 -4.72
C ALA A 167 -19.60 -0.05 -5.32
N LEU A 168 -20.77 -0.47 -5.81
CA LEU A 168 -20.94 -1.75 -6.52
C LEU A 168 -20.12 -1.80 -7.80
N LYS A 169 -20.17 -0.74 -8.61
CA LYS A 169 -19.35 -0.65 -9.81
C LYS A 169 -17.85 -0.73 -9.49
N LEU A 170 -17.42 0.01 -8.50
CA LEU A 170 -16.03 0.03 -8.06
C LEU A 170 -15.53 -1.33 -7.61
N MET A 171 -16.35 -2.09 -6.88
CA MET A 171 -16.02 -3.47 -6.50
C MET A 171 -15.94 -4.39 -7.72
N GLY A 172 -16.79 -4.21 -8.72
CA GLY A 172 -16.69 -4.92 -9.99
C GLY A 172 -15.37 -4.63 -10.70
N ASP A 173 -14.99 -3.37 -10.79
CA ASP A 173 -13.73 -2.94 -11.41
C ASP A 173 -12.49 -3.51 -10.67
N VAL A 174 -12.52 -3.58 -9.34
CA VAL A 174 -11.46 -4.22 -8.54
C VAL A 174 -11.36 -5.72 -8.82
N GLN A 175 -12.49 -6.41 -8.92
CA GLN A 175 -12.51 -7.84 -9.25
C GLN A 175 -11.97 -8.10 -10.66
N GLU A 176 -12.38 -7.31 -11.63
CA GLU A 176 -11.87 -7.39 -12.99
C GLU A 176 -10.34 -7.17 -13.03
N TYR A 177 -9.85 -6.17 -12.28
CA TYR A 177 -8.41 -5.94 -12.13
C TYR A 177 -7.69 -7.17 -11.56
N PHE A 178 -8.23 -7.78 -10.51
CA PHE A 178 -7.63 -8.97 -9.90
C PHE A 178 -7.58 -10.16 -10.86
N ILE A 179 -8.63 -10.37 -11.63
CA ILE A 179 -8.67 -11.42 -12.68
C ILE A 179 -7.61 -11.14 -13.74
N ASN A 180 -7.60 -9.93 -14.31
CA ASN A 180 -6.72 -9.54 -15.38
C ASN A 180 -5.24 -9.57 -14.98
N LYS A 181 -4.92 -9.21 -13.74
CA LYS A 181 -3.55 -9.18 -13.18
C LYS A 181 -3.18 -10.46 -12.44
N LYS A 182 -4.07 -11.45 -12.38
CA LYS A 182 -3.86 -12.75 -11.70
C LYS A 182 -3.51 -12.60 -10.22
N VAL A 183 -4.14 -11.67 -9.53
CA VAL A 183 -4.01 -11.48 -8.07
C VAL A 183 -4.82 -12.57 -7.38
N ARG A 184 -4.17 -13.66 -6.99
CA ARG A 184 -4.86 -14.90 -6.60
C ARG A 184 -5.15 -15.02 -5.11
N ASN A 185 -4.35 -14.40 -4.29
CA ASN A 185 -4.34 -14.64 -2.85
C ASN A 185 -4.78 -13.40 -2.05
N PHE A 186 -5.34 -12.42 -2.71
CA PHE A 186 -5.75 -11.15 -2.10
C PHE A 186 -7.25 -10.92 -2.13
N TYR A 187 -8.02 -11.85 -2.63
CA TYR A 187 -9.44 -11.69 -2.84
C TYR A 187 -10.25 -12.73 -2.06
N SER A 188 -11.15 -12.24 -1.23
CA SER A 188 -12.22 -13.05 -0.65
C SER A 188 -13.51 -12.23 -0.63
N VAL A 189 -14.64 -12.88 -0.88
CA VAL A 189 -15.96 -12.29 -0.69
C VAL A 189 -16.51 -12.78 0.63
N SER A 190 -16.92 -11.85 1.48
CA SER A 190 -17.67 -12.13 2.70
C SER A 190 -18.98 -11.36 2.62
N ILE A 191 -20.06 -12.06 2.94
CA ILE A 191 -21.37 -11.43 3.13
C ILE A 191 -21.58 -11.36 4.64
N SER A 192 -21.74 -10.14 5.17
CA SER A 192 -21.83 -9.89 6.59
C SER A 192 -22.83 -8.79 6.89
N GLY A 193 -23.76 -9.07 7.78
CA GLY A 193 -24.67 -8.09 8.36
C GLY A 193 -24.11 -7.36 9.60
N TYR A 194 -22.84 -7.54 9.93
CA TYR A 194 -22.21 -7.01 11.13
C TYR A 194 -22.52 -5.52 11.39
N HIS A 195 -22.40 -4.67 10.39
CA HIS A 195 -22.64 -3.23 10.54
C HIS A 195 -24.13 -2.88 10.67
N ILE A 196 -25.01 -3.70 10.11
CA ILE A 196 -26.45 -3.55 10.24
C ILE A 196 -26.86 -3.91 11.67
N ALA A 197 -26.30 -4.98 12.22
CA ALA A 197 -26.51 -5.40 13.60
C ALA A 197 -25.99 -4.35 14.59
N GLU A 198 -24.81 -3.75 14.35
CA GLU A 198 -24.30 -2.65 15.18
C GLU A 198 -25.21 -1.42 15.18
N ALA A 199 -25.89 -1.14 14.09
CA ALA A 199 -26.87 -0.07 13.99
C ALA A 199 -28.20 -0.40 14.70
N GLY A 200 -28.35 -1.58 15.28
CA GLY A 200 -29.52 -2.00 16.06
C GLY A 200 -30.51 -2.86 15.31
N ALA A 201 -30.20 -3.38 14.14
CA ALA A 201 -31.04 -4.36 13.44
C ALA A 201 -31.04 -5.70 14.18
N ASN A 202 -32.12 -6.46 14.00
CA ASN A 202 -32.20 -7.83 14.49
C ASN A 202 -31.90 -8.82 13.36
N PRO A 203 -31.60 -10.10 13.68
CA PRO A 203 -31.20 -11.09 12.67
C PRO A 203 -32.22 -11.35 11.55
N ILE A 204 -33.45 -10.88 11.67
CA ILE A 204 -34.47 -11.04 10.63
C ILE A 204 -34.43 -9.88 9.64
N THR A 205 -34.06 -8.69 10.11
CA THR A 205 -33.96 -7.47 9.30
C THR A 205 -32.59 -7.27 8.66
N GLU A 206 -31.63 -8.03 9.10
CA GLU A 206 -30.28 -8.10 8.59
C GLU A 206 -30.17 -8.92 7.31
#